data_70ed90e436d24e9939bdfc5356ec951a
#
_entry.id   70ed90e436d24e9939bdfc5356ec951a
#
_cell.length_a   1.000
_cell.length_b   1.000
_cell.length_c   1.000
_cell.angle_alpha   90.00
_cell.angle_beta   90.00
_cell.angle_gamma   90.00
#
_symmetry.space_group_name_H-M   'P 1'
#
loop_
_entity.id
_entity.type
_entity.pdbx_description
1 polymer ?
#
loop_
_entity_poly.entity_id
_entity_poly.type
_entity_poly.pdbx_seq_one_letter_code
_entity_poly.pdbx_strand_id
1 'polypeptide(L)'
;MKLPILIYADFMKCDDENRHPLVCQGTIKDLAENNIILGEGMKLVFYNEDEDENGNRDDLVVEGIIEYDKVNKRYAARIIWEDIKNISKLSAEESVKLGFR
;
A
#
# COMPACT_ATOMS: atom_id res chain seq x y z
N MET A 1 10.62 19.03 2.47
CA MET A 1 10.50 17.74 1.73
C MET A 1 9.06 17.22 1.82
N LYS A 2 8.51 16.85 0.70
CA LYS A 2 7.14 16.35 0.64
C LYS A 2 7.13 14.83 0.87
N LEU A 3 6.40 14.38 1.88
CA LEU A 3 6.25 12.95 2.13
C LEU A 3 5.30 12.32 1.10
N PRO A 4 5.48 11.05 0.77
CA PRO A 4 4.58 10.38 -0.16
C PRO A 4 3.19 10.21 0.46
N ILE A 5 2.19 10.09 -0.41
CA ILE A 5 0.84 9.74 0.03
C ILE A 5 0.84 8.23 0.29
N LEU A 6 0.51 7.84 1.51
CA LEU A 6 0.44 6.44 1.89
C LEU A 6 -1.03 6.05 2.10
N ILE A 7 -1.42 4.94 1.50
CA ILE A 7 -2.78 4.42 1.58
C ILE A 7 -2.76 3.12 2.39
N TYR A 8 -3.61 3.04 3.40
CA TYR A 8 -3.70 1.84 4.21
C TYR A 8 -4.14 0.63 3.38
N ALA A 9 -3.52 -0.51 3.63
CA ALA A 9 -3.97 -1.81 3.10
C ALA A 9 -3.68 -2.88 4.13
N ASP A 10 -4.59 -3.84 4.26
CA ASP A 10 -4.36 -5.00 5.13
C ASP A 10 -3.58 -6.05 4.33
N PHE A 11 -2.27 -6.12 4.57
CA PHE A 11 -1.40 -7.02 3.82
C PHE A 11 -1.68 -8.50 4.09
N MET A 12 -2.42 -8.81 5.14
CA MET A 12 -2.77 -10.20 5.46
C MET A 12 -4.00 -10.69 4.69
N LYS A 13 -4.74 -9.80 4.05
CA LYS A 13 -5.94 -10.17 3.30
C LYS A 13 -5.67 -10.17 1.80
N CYS A 14 -5.61 -11.37 1.22
CA CYS A 14 -5.46 -11.57 -0.22
C CYS A 14 -6.69 -12.25 -0.80
N ASP A 15 -6.98 -11.98 -2.06
CA ASP A 15 -8.00 -12.74 -2.79
C ASP A 15 -7.37 -13.98 -3.45
N ASP A 16 -8.17 -14.72 -4.22
CA ASP A 16 -7.72 -15.96 -4.87
C ASP A 16 -6.66 -15.72 -5.96
N GLU A 17 -6.46 -14.47 -6.39
CA GLU A 17 -5.48 -14.12 -7.40
C GLU A 17 -4.29 -13.36 -6.80
N ASN A 18 -4.09 -13.47 -5.50
CA ASN A 18 -3.00 -12.82 -4.76
C ASN A 18 -3.04 -11.29 -4.85
N ARG A 19 -4.25 -10.73 -4.92
CA ARG A 19 -4.45 -9.28 -4.87
C ARG A 19 -5.02 -8.90 -3.51
N HIS A 20 -4.76 -7.67 -3.08
CA HIS A 20 -5.28 -7.15 -1.80
C HIS A 20 -6.52 -6.30 -2.07
N PRO A 21 -7.73 -6.77 -1.73
CA PRO A 21 -8.95 -5.99 -1.94
C PRO A 21 -8.88 -4.66 -1.18
N LEU A 22 -9.27 -3.58 -1.84
CA LEU A 22 -9.20 -2.23 -1.27
C LEU A 22 -10.56 -1.83 -0.68
N VAL A 23 -11.05 -2.64 0.25
CA VAL A 23 -12.39 -2.49 0.83
C VAL A 23 -12.37 -2.19 2.33
N CYS A 24 -11.19 -2.14 2.95
CA CYS A 24 -11.07 -1.80 4.36
C CYS A 24 -11.44 -0.35 4.60
N GLN A 25 -12.02 -0.06 5.76
CA GLN A 25 -12.39 1.31 6.10
C GLN A 25 -11.19 2.25 6.11
N GLY A 26 -10.04 1.79 6.61
CA GLY A 26 -8.82 2.60 6.60
C GLY A 26 -8.36 2.97 5.19
N THR A 27 -8.49 2.04 4.25
CA THR A 27 -8.18 2.30 2.84
C THR A 27 -9.14 3.33 2.25
N ILE A 28 -10.42 3.14 2.45
CA ILE A 28 -11.46 4.04 1.95
C ILE A 28 -11.26 5.45 2.51
N LYS A 29 -10.98 5.56 3.80
CA LYS A 29 -10.72 6.83 4.46
C LYS A 29 -9.51 7.55 3.84
N ASP A 30 -8.40 6.84 3.68
CA ASP A 30 -7.17 7.43 3.14
C ASP A 30 -7.35 7.89 1.70
N LEU A 31 -8.07 7.12 0.89
CA LEU A 31 -8.37 7.51 -0.49
C LEU A 31 -9.22 8.78 -0.53
N ALA A 32 -10.24 8.85 0.32
CA ALA A 32 -11.12 10.02 0.38
C ALA A 32 -10.37 11.26 0.86
N GLU A 33 -9.55 11.13 1.89
CA GLU A 33 -8.79 12.26 2.45
C GLU A 33 -7.75 12.81 1.47
N ASN A 34 -7.27 11.99 0.55
CA ASN A 34 -6.29 12.39 -0.45
C ASN A 34 -6.93 12.67 -1.82
N ASN A 35 -8.25 12.66 -1.92
CA ASN A 35 -9.00 12.91 -3.15
C ASN A 35 -8.57 11.98 -4.30
N ILE A 36 -8.33 10.70 -3.98
CA ILE A 36 -7.91 9.72 -4.96
C ILE A 36 -9.12 8.93 -5.43
N ILE A 37 -9.33 8.91 -6.75
CA ILE A 37 -10.32 8.07 -7.41
C ILE A 37 -9.56 6.93 -8.07
N LEU A 38 -9.85 5.70 -7.65
CA LEU A 38 -9.13 4.53 -8.16
C LEU A 38 -9.40 4.29 -9.63
N GLY A 39 -8.36 3.87 -10.35
CA GLY A 39 -8.44 3.47 -11.74
C GLY A 39 -7.46 2.34 -12.01
N GLU A 40 -7.83 1.44 -12.92
CA GLU A 40 -6.98 0.30 -13.28
C GLU A 40 -5.63 0.78 -13.83
N GLY A 41 -4.54 0.15 -13.40
CA GLY A 41 -3.19 0.52 -13.81
C GLY A 41 -2.54 1.61 -12.97
N MET A 42 -3.30 2.26 -12.10
CA MET A 42 -2.76 3.29 -11.21
C MET A 42 -1.78 2.67 -10.22
N LYS A 43 -0.70 3.39 -9.90
CA LYS A 43 0.29 2.97 -8.90
C LYS A 43 0.12 3.79 -7.64
N LEU A 44 0.05 3.11 -6.50
CA LEU A 44 -0.05 3.76 -5.19
C LEU A 44 0.93 3.09 -4.23
N VAL A 45 1.33 3.83 -3.20
CA VAL A 45 2.17 3.29 -2.13
C VAL A 45 1.25 2.94 -0.96
N PHE A 46 1.30 1.69 -0.53
CA PHE A 46 0.47 1.18 0.55
C PHE A 46 1.28 1.00 1.82
N TYR A 47 0.62 1.09 2.96
CA TYR A 47 1.26 0.81 4.24
C TYR A 47 0.38 -0.09 5.11
N ASN A 48 1.04 -0.80 6.01
CA ASN A 48 0.39 -1.54 7.09
C ASN A 48 1.20 -1.27 8.35
N GLU A 49 0.53 -1.09 9.47
CA GLU A 49 1.20 -0.75 10.71
C GLU A 49 2.07 -1.90 11.22
N ASP A 50 3.26 -1.57 11.70
CA ASP A 50 4.20 -2.52 12.28
C ASP A 50 5.07 -1.80 13.31
N GLU A 51 5.80 -2.57 14.11
CA GLU A 51 6.67 -2.06 15.15
C GLU A 51 8.04 -2.72 15.05
N ASP A 52 9.07 -2.02 15.52
CA ASP A 52 10.41 -2.58 15.63
C ASP A 52 10.55 -3.35 16.97
N GLU A 53 11.75 -3.87 17.23
CA GLU A 53 12.03 -4.65 18.44
C GLU A 53 11.84 -3.87 19.73
N ASN A 54 11.92 -2.55 19.65
CA ASN A 54 11.81 -1.66 20.80
C ASN A 54 10.40 -1.09 20.97
N GLY A 55 9.43 -1.53 20.15
CA GLY A 55 8.07 -1.05 20.21
C GLY A 55 7.85 0.28 19.49
N ASN A 56 8.84 0.78 18.75
CA ASN A 56 8.70 2.00 17.95
C ASN A 56 8.01 1.67 16.63
N ARG A 57 7.12 2.56 16.21
CA ARG A 57 6.40 2.37 14.95
C ARG A 57 7.35 2.34 13.76
N ASP A 58 7.23 1.32 12.93
CA ASP A 58 8.06 1.14 11.75
C ASP A 58 7.23 0.41 10.69
N ASP A 59 6.35 1.15 10.04
CA ASP A 59 5.36 0.59 9.13
C ASP A 59 5.98 -0.19 7.97
N LEU A 60 5.23 -1.19 7.52
CA LEU A 60 5.52 -1.88 6.26
C LEU A 60 4.99 -1.04 5.12
N VAL A 61 5.75 -0.93 4.04
CA VAL A 61 5.37 -0.17 2.85
C VAL A 61 5.70 -0.94 1.58
N VAL A 62 4.92 -0.70 0.54
CA VAL A 62 5.13 -1.29 -0.77
C VAL A 62 4.34 -0.53 -1.83
N GLU A 63 4.87 -0.48 -3.05
CA GLU A 63 4.11 0.03 -4.19
C GLU A 63 3.21 -1.09 -4.73
N GLY A 64 1.97 -0.75 -5.03
CA GLY A 64 1.03 -1.68 -5.65
C GLY A 64 0.41 -1.09 -6.90
N ILE A 65 -0.05 -1.97 -7.79
CA ILE A 65 -0.72 -1.60 -9.03
C ILE A 65 -2.21 -1.92 -8.86
N ILE A 66 -3.06 -0.96 -9.17
CA ILE A 66 -4.50 -1.12 -9.01
C ILE A 66 -5.06 -1.93 -10.16
N GLU A 67 -5.86 -2.93 -9.82
CA GLU A 67 -6.59 -3.77 -10.77
C GLU A 67 -8.08 -3.77 -10.40
N TYR A 68 -8.94 -3.79 -11.39
CA TYR A 68 -10.37 -3.91 -11.16
C TYR A 68 -10.79 -5.37 -11.20
N ASP A 69 -11.38 -5.83 -10.10
CA ASP A 69 -11.92 -7.20 -9.99
C ASP A 69 -13.36 -7.19 -10.49
N LYS A 70 -13.55 -7.66 -11.71
CA LYS A 70 -14.87 -7.67 -12.36
C LYS A 70 -15.84 -8.64 -11.71
N VAL A 71 -15.33 -9.71 -11.12
CA VAL A 71 -16.17 -10.75 -10.48
C VAL A 71 -16.81 -10.20 -9.22
N ASN A 72 -16.00 -9.58 -8.36
CA ASN A 72 -16.47 -9.04 -7.09
C ASN A 72 -16.82 -7.55 -7.18
N LYS A 73 -16.66 -6.95 -8.35
CA LYS A 73 -16.97 -5.53 -8.62
C LYS A 73 -16.31 -4.59 -7.63
N ARG A 74 -14.99 -4.74 -7.48
CA ARG A 74 -14.21 -3.93 -6.54
C ARG A 74 -12.79 -3.77 -7.06
N TYR A 75 -12.09 -2.76 -6.55
CA TYR A 75 -10.68 -2.58 -6.84
C TYR A 75 -9.83 -3.38 -5.87
N ALA A 76 -8.67 -3.84 -6.35
CA ALA A 76 -7.68 -4.53 -5.55
C ALA A 76 -6.30 -4.07 -5.96
N ALA A 77 -5.32 -4.23 -5.08
CA ALA A 77 -3.93 -3.89 -5.36
C ALA A 77 -3.12 -5.16 -5.57
N ARG A 78 -2.37 -5.20 -6.67
CA ARG A 78 -1.40 -6.26 -6.91
C ARG A 78 -0.08 -5.81 -6.29
N ILE A 79 0.37 -6.58 -5.32
CA ILE A 79 1.55 -6.27 -4.51
C ILE A 79 2.50 -7.46 -4.59
N ILE A 80 3.80 -7.17 -4.73
CA ILE A 80 4.85 -8.20 -4.71
C ILE A 80 5.31 -8.34 -3.27
N TRP A 81 5.05 -9.51 -2.66
CA TRP A 81 5.36 -9.75 -1.25
C TRP A 81 6.81 -9.48 -0.89
N GLU A 82 7.74 -9.87 -1.77
CA GLU A 82 9.17 -9.71 -1.54
C GLU A 82 9.60 -8.25 -1.49
N ASP A 83 8.78 -7.35 -2.01
CA ASP A 83 9.07 -5.91 -2.01
C ASP A 83 8.56 -5.21 -0.76
N ILE A 84 7.75 -5.87 0.07
CA ILE A 84 7.24 -5.29 1.31
C ILE A 84 8.40 -5.17 2.30
N LYS A 85 8.65 -3.97 2.81
CA LYS A 85 9.71 -3.72 3.79
C LYS A 85 9.28 -2.67 4.80
N ASN A 86 9.89 -2.75 5.99
CA ASN A 86 9.74 -1.67 6.95
C ASN A 86 10.41 -0.40 6.42
N ILE A 87 9.84 0.76 6.72
CA ILE A 87 10.36 2.04 6.24
C ILE A 87 11.84 2.19 6.61
N SER A 88 12.22 1.80 7.83
CA SER A 88 13.61 1.90 8.29
C SER A 88 14.59 1.04 7.50
N LYS A 89 14.10 0.03 6.80
CA LYS A 89 14.92 -0.95 6.06
C LYS A 89 14.97 -0.68 4.56
N LEU A 90 14.35 0.40 4.11
CA LEU A 90 14.38 0.77 2.69
C LEU A 90 15.80 1.17 2.27
N SER A 91 16.24 0.68 1.11
CA SER A 91 17.47 1.17 0.51
C SER A 91 17.27 2.60 0.00
N ALA A 92 18.38 3.27 -0.36
CA ALA A 92 18.28 4.62 -0.93
C ALA A 92 17.45 4.60 -2.23
N GLU A 93 17.64 3.59 -3.07
CA GLU A 93 16.88 3.44 -4.32
C GLU A 93 15.40 3.21 -4.06
N GLU A 94 15.07 2.35 -3.11
CA GLU A 94 13.69 2.08 -2.74
C GLU A 94 13.01 3.31 -2.16
N SER A 95 13.74 4.08 -1.33
CA SER A 95 13.21 5.32 -0.76
C SER A 95 12.88 6.34 -1.84
N VAL A 96 13.73 6.46 -2.87
CA VAL A 96 13.47 7.34 -4.00
C VAL A 96 12.26 6.86 -4.80
N LYS A 97 12.21 5.56 -5.10
CA LYS A 97 11.11 4.96 -5.86
C LYS A 97 9.76 5.19 -5.20
N LEU A 98 9.70 5.03 -3.87
CA LEU A 98 8.45 5.17 -3.12
C LEU A 98 8.11 6.63 -2.76
N GLY A 99 9.01 7.55 -3.02
CA GLY A 99 8.75 8.98 -2.77
C GLY A 99 9.18 9.48 -1.39
N PHE A 100 9.96 8.70 -0.64
CA PHE A 100 10.46 9.12 0.68
C PHE A 100 11.69 10.04 0.59
N ARG A 101 12.25 10.13 -0.59
CA ARG A 101 13.41 11.02 -0.85
C ARG A 101 13.25 11.77 -2.15
#